data_e89e8884fd5e5d11982a0ddaa7e56c0c
#
_entry.id   e89e8884fd5e5d11982a0ddaa7e56c0c
#
_cell.length_a   1.000
_cell.length_b   1.000
_cell.length_c   1.000
_cell.angle_alpha   90.00
_cell.angle_beta   90.00
_cell.angle_gamma   90.00
#
_symmetry.space_group_name_H-M   'P 1'
#
loop_
_entity.id
_entity.type
_entity.pdbx_description
1 polymer ?
#
loop_
_entity_poly.entity_id
_entity_poly.type
_entity_poly.pdbx_seq_one_letter_code
_entity_poly.pdbx_strand_id
1 'polypeptide(L)'
;MNGVSFLGKQVAWLATLLLLASCASTPPQAPQIQRISPEELERIMPKPVPNLTLDEIVKLSHAKVSADEIIQKIKDSQSQYNLTPAQILELSQKGVDTKVLEHIQAVHEQAVRDSFAEEIQKREKEKLLEQEKLKREYQMRYPYYDPFWGYPRWGYPRPYFYGPGMYYRFGF
;
A
#
# COMPACT_ATOMS: atom_id res chain seq x y z
N MET A 1 39.01 -5.22 60.20
CA MET A 1 38.27 -6.23 59.46
C MET A 1 36.98 -5.65 58.88
N ASN A 2 36.99 -4.59 58.03
CA ASN A 2 35.77 -3.94 57.51
C ASN A 2 35.81 -3.66 55.98
N GLY A 3 36.69 -4.35 55.24
CA GLY A 3 36.85 -4.09 53.79
C GLY A 3 35.95 -4.92 52.86
N VAL A 4 35.41 -6.04 53.32
CA VAL A 4 34.70 -7.00 52.43
C VAL A 4 33.22 -6.63 52.24
N SER A 5 32.65 -5.80 53.11
CA SER A 5 31.24 -5.40 53.06
C SER A 5 30.96 -4.30 52.01
N PHE A 6 31.98 -3.54 51.62
CA PHE A 6 31.81 -2.41 50.68
C PHE A 6 31.77 -2.86 49.22
N LEU A 7 32.56 -3.88 48.86
CA LEU A 7 32.59 -4.42 47.50
C LEU A 7 31.26 -5.12 47.12
N GLY A 8 30.66 -5.83 48.07
CA GLY A 8 29.40 -6.54 47.85
C GLY A 8 28.21 -5.60 47.54
N LYS A 9 28.19 -4.42 48.17
CA LYS A 9 27.15 -3.41 47.94
C LYS A 9 27.29 -2.73 46.56
N GLN A 10 28.51 -2.49 46.12
CA GLN A 10 28.80 -1.87 44.80
C GLN A 10 28.42 -2.80 43.66
N VAL A 11 28.69 -4.10 43.78
CA VAL A 11 28.32 -5.11 42.77
C VAL A 11 26.79 -5.30 42.68
N ALA A 12 26.10 -5.27 43.81
CA ALA A 12 24.63 -5.36 43.86
C ALA A 12 23.96 -4.15 43.19
N TRP A 13 24.50 -2.95 43.35
CA TRP A 13 23.99 -1.74 42.70
C TRP A 13 24.23 -1.72 41.20
N LEU A 14 25.38 -2.21 40.73
CA LEU A 14 25.67 -2.36 39.30
C LEU A 14 24.80 -3.42 38.63
N ALA A 15 24.48 -4.52 39.30
CA ALA A 15 23.60 -5.54 38.77
C ALA A 15 22.15 -5.06 38.64
N THR A 16 21.66 -4.23 39.57
CA THR A 16 20.30 -3.65 39.47
C THR A 16 20.19 -2.59 38.41
N LEU A 17 21.26 -1.81 38.11
CA LEU A 17 21.26 -0.84 37.04
C LEU A 17 21.23 -1.51 35.64
N LEU A 18 21.87 -2.67 35.47
CA LEU A 18 21.88 -3.43 34.21
C LEU A 18 20.52 -4.05 33.86
N LEU A 19 19.68 -4.38 34.86
CA LEU A 19 18.37 -4.95 34.64
C LEU A 19 17.32 -3.94 34.22
N LEU A 20 17.55 -2.63 34.45
CA LEU A 20 16.63 -1.56 34.01
C LEU A 20 16.83 -1.10 32.56
N ALA A 21 17.93 -1.49 31.90
CA ALA A 21 18.21 -1.13 30.52
C ALA A 21 17.52 -2.05 29.49
N SER A 22 16.86 -3.13 29.92
CA SER A 22 16.31 -4.16 29.01
C SER A 22 14.89 -3.89 28.50
N CYS A 23 14.25 -2.77 28.87
CA CYS A 23 12.89 -2.44 28.43
C CYS A 23 12.84 -1.22 27.50
N ALA A 24 13.87 -0.99 26.68
CA ALA A 24 13.72 -0.13 25.51
C ALA A 24 13.02 -0.93 24.39
N SER A 25 11.73 -1.24 24.60
CA SER A 25 10.84 -1.66 23.51
C SER A 25 10.82 -0.52 22.51
N THR A 26 11.43 -0.74 21.36
CA THR A 26 11.31 0.14 20.19
C THR A 26 9.81 0.39 19.98
N PRO A 27 9.32 1.64 20.05
CA PRO A 27 7.91 1.90 19.79
C PRO A 27 7.57 1.32 18.42
N PRO A 28 6.42 0.65 18.24
CA PRO A 28 6.01 0.16 16.95
C PRO A 28 6.02 1.35 16.00
N GLN A 29 6.89 1.29 14.98
CA GLN A 29 6.92 2.32 13.95
C GLN A 29 5.51 2.38 13.35
N ALA A 30 4.85 3.51 13.56
CA ALA A 30 3.56 3.76 12.92
C ALA A 30 3.75 3.51 11.41
N PRO A 31 2.80 2.83 10.75
CA PRO A 31 2.93 2.55 9.33
C PRO A 31 3.18 3.88 8.61
N GLN A 32 4.34 4.00 7.98
CA GLN A 32 4.66 5.18 7.20
C GLN A 32 3.72 5.18 5.99
N ILE A 33 2.74 6.06 6.03
CA ILE A 33 1.88 6.32 4.88
C ILE A 33 2.79 6.91 3.82
N GLN A 34 3.14 6.10 2.81
CA GLN A 34 3.87 6.57 1.65
C GLN A 34 2.99 7.57 0.91
N ARG A 35 3.30 8.84 1.06
CA ARG A 35 2.62 9.90 0.31
C ARG A 35 3.08 9.81 -1.13
N ILE A 36 2.12 9.79 -2.04
CA ILE A 36 2.39 9.85 -3.48
C ILE A 36 3.07 11.19 -3.77
N SER A 37 4.20 11.17 -4.49
CA SER A 37 4.86 12.40 -4.91
C SER A 37 4.03 13.15 -5.96
N PRO A 38 4.16 14.48 -6.09
CA PRO A 38 3.44 15.23 -7.12
C PRO A 38 3.69 14.70 -8.54
N GLU A 39 4.93 14.30 -8.84
CA GLU A 39 5.32 13.74 -10.14
C GLU A 39 4.67 12.37 -10.40
N GLU A 40 4.51 11.57 -9.36
CA GLU A 40 3.85 10.27 -9.43
C GLU A 40 2.33 10.45 -9.59
N LEU A 41 1.76 11.46 -8.92
CA LEU A 41 0.36 11.83 -9.07
C LEU A 41 0.07 12.26 -10.52
N GLU A 42 0.89 13.09 -11.14
CA GLU A 42 0.74 13.50 -12.53
C GLU A 42 0.81 12.34 -13.53
N ARG A 43 1.59 11.30 -13.21
CA ARG A 43 1.65 10.07 -14.04
C ARG A 43 0.40 9.22 -13.93
N ILE A 44 -0.22 9.19 -12.75
CA ILE A 44 -1.42 8.37 -12.49
C ILE A 44 -2.67 9.09 -13.01
N MET A 45 -2.69 10.43 -12.94
CA MET A 45 -3.83 11.20 -13.40
C MET A 45 -4.09 11.02 -14.91
N PRO A 46 -5.33 10.75 -15.32
CA PRO A 46 -5.67 10.62 -16.72
C PRO A 46 -5.43 11.95 -17.44
N LYS A 47 -4.77 11.88 -18.59
CA LYS A 47 -4.53 13.06 -19.43
C LYS A 47 -5.79 13.40 -20.19
N PRO A 48 -6.22 14.66 -20.23
CA PRO A 48 -7.38 15.06 -21.04
C PRO A 48 -7.07 14.85 -22.53
N VAL A 49 -8.00 14.23 -23.25
CA VAL A 49 -7.94 14.01 -24.70
C VAL A 49 -9.20 14.64 -25.31
N PRO A 50 -9.19 15.95 -25.62
CA PRO A 50 -10.35 16.64 -26.17
C PRO A 50 -10.44 16.44 -27.69
N ASN A 51 -10.97 15.29 -28.12
CA ASN A 51 -11.28 15.07 -29.55
C ASN A 51 -12.43 15.97 -30.03
N LEU A 52 -13.38 16.30 -29.14
CA LEU A 52 -14.38 17.35 -29.31
C LEU A 52 -13.97 18.53 -28.42
N THR A 53 -13.79 19.71 -28.98
CA THR A 53 -13.32 20.88 -28.23
C THR A 53 -14.43 21.49 -27.36
N LEU A 54 -14.06 22.18 -26.27
CA LEU A 54 -15.03 22.87 -25.42
C LEU A 54 -15.78 23.97 -26.18
N ASP A 55 -15.12 24.62 -27.17
CA ASP A 55 -15.76 25.62 -28.00
C ASP A 55 -16.82 25.02 -28.94
N GLU A 56 -16.62 23.78 -29.39
CA GLU A 56 -17.64 23.04 -30.14
C GLU A 56 -18.84 22.69 -29.31
N ILE A 57 -18.63 22.30 -28.04
CA ILE A 57 -19.72 22.04 -27.08
C ILE A 57 -20.55 23.33 -26.89
N VAL A 58 -19.89 24.47 -26.70
CA VAL A 58 -20.56 25.79 -26.61
C VAL A 58 -21.34 26.10 -27.87
N LYS A 59 -20.77 25.89 -29.05
CA LYS A 59 -21.48 26.09 -30.34
C LYS A 59 -22.71 25.19 -30.46
N LEU A 60 -22.61 23.93 -30.08
CA LEU A 60 -23.74 22.99 -30.07
C LEU A 60 -24.85 23.46 -29.11
N SER A 61 -24.47 23.94 -27.91
CA SER A 61 -25.42 24.50 -26.95
C SER A 61 -26.13 25.74 -27.47
N HIS A 62 -25.41 26.66 -28.15
CA HIS A 62 -25.99 27.81 -28.81
C HIS A 62 -26.90 27.43 -29.99
N ALA A 63 -26.59 26.34 -30.70
CA ALA A 63 -27.42 25.78 -31.74
C ALA A 63 -28.67 25.06 -31.22
N LYS A 64 -28.90 25.09 -29.87
CA LYS A 64 -30.02 24.44 -29.17
C LYS A 64 -30.09 22.93 -29.41
N VAL A 65 -28.95 22.29 -29.63
CA VAL A 65 -28.84 20.83 -29.61
C VAL A 65 -29.15 20.34 -28.22
N SER A 66 -29.89 19.24 -28.09
CA SER A 66 -30.28 18.71 -26.77
C SER A 66 -29.05 18.26 -25.95
N ALA A 67 -29.14 18.38 -24.62
CA ALA A 67 -28.05 17.95 -23.73
C ALA A 67 -27.69 16.48 -23.97
N ASP A 68 -28.67 15.61 -24.21
CA ASP A 68 -28.45 14.19 -24.43
C ASP A 68 -27.69 13.91 -25.74
N GLU A 69 -27.97 14.66 -26.80
CA GLU A 69 -27.24 14.57 -28.09
C GLU A 69 -25.78 15.05 -27.92
N ILE A 70 -25.55 16.12 -27.14
CA ILE A 70 -24.20 16.61 -26.86
C ILE A 70 -23.43 15.55 -26.06
N ILE A 71 -24.05 14.96 -25.05
CA ILE A 71 -23.46 13.88 -24.25
C ILE A 71 -23.12 12.68 -25.16
N GLN A 72 -24.01 12.31 -26.10
CA GLN A 72 -23.74 11.23 -27.03
C GLN A 72 -22.52 11.53 -27.92
N LYS A 73 -22.40 12.75 -28.43
CA LYS A 73 -21.22 13.18 -29.21
C LYS A 73 -19.94 13.14 -28.39
N ILE A 74 -19.98 13.51 -27.12
CA ILE A 74 -18.84 13.42 -26.21
C ILE A 74 -18.42 11.96 -26.04
N LYS A 75 -19.37 11.04 -25.88
CA LYS A 75 -19.11 9.59 -25.76
C LYS A 75 -18.53 9.03 -27.07
N ASP A 76 -19.14 9.34 -28.20
CA ASP A 76 -18.71 8.85 -29.51
C ASP A 76 -17.30 9.33 -29.86
N SER A 77 -16.96 10.56 -29.47
CA SER A 77 -15.62 11.13 -29.66
C SER A 77 -14.59 10.61 -28.64
N GLN A 78 -15.02 9.86 -27.63
CA GLN A 78 -14.16 9.42 -26.49
C GLN A 78 -13.39 10.58 -25.85
N SER A 79 -13.99 11.77 -25.84
CA SER A 79 -13.35 12.96 -25.30
C SER A 79 -13.32 12.92 -23.77
N GLN A 80 -12.16 13.27 -23.21
CA GLN A 80 -11.95 13.38 -21.77
C GLN A 80 -11.50 14.79 -21.43
N TYR A 81 -12.16 15.39 -20.45
CA TYR A 81 -11.88 16.76 -20.03
C TYR A 81 -11.53 16.77 -18.54
N ASN A 82 -10.62 17.65 -18.16
CA ASN A 82 -10.34 17.99 -16.79
C ASN A 82 -10.72 19.47 -16.58
N LEU A 83 -11.93 19.70 -16.12
CA LEU A 83 -12.47 21.05 -15.95
C LEU A 83 -12.22 21.54 -14.52
N THR A 84 -11.65 22.74 -14.42
CA THR A 84 -11.59 23.43 -13.15
C THR A 84 -12.97 24.04 -12.79
N PRO A 85 -13.26 24.30 -11.50
CA PRO A 85 -14.52 24.94 -11.09
C PRO A 85 -14.77 26.27 -11.79
N ALA A 86 -13.72 27.05 -12.09
CA ALA A 86 -13.83 28.30 -12.83
C ALA A 86 -14.28 28.07 -14.29
N GLN A 87 -13.72 27.06 -14.96
CA GLN A 87 -14.13 26.69 -16.32
C GLN A 87 -15.56 26.16 -16.37
N ILE A 88 -16.00 25.43 -15.38
CA ILE A 88 -17.39 24.96 -15.28
C ILE A 88 -18.35 26.14 -15.19
N LEU A 89 -18.03 27.13 -14.34
CA LEU A 89 -18.84 28.35 -14.23
C LEU A 89 -18.86 29.13 -15.54
N GLU A 90 -17.72 29.27 -16.19
CA GLU A 90 -17.61 29.95 -17.51
C GLU A 90 -18.45 29.25 -18.58
N LEU A 91 -18.38 27.93 -18.68
CA LEU A 91 -19.17 27.15 -19.63
C LEU A 91 -20.67 27.25 -19.35
N SER A 92 -21.07 27.22 -18.08
CA SER A 92 -22.46 27.46 -17.69
C SER A 92 -22.94 28.85 -18.08
N GLN A 93 -22.11 29.90 -17.91
CA GLN A 93 -22.43 31.27 -18.33
C GLN A 93 -22.53 31.39 -19.86
N LYS A 94 -21.76 30.56 -20.59
CA LYS A 94 -21.84 30.44 -22.05
C LYS A 94 -23.02 29.60 -22.55
N GLY A 95 -23.91 29.18 -21.65
CA GLY A 95 -25.15 28.48 -21.98
C GLY A 95 -25.01 26.98 -22.21
N VAL A 96 -23.95 26.36 -21.72
CA VAL A 96 -23.85 24.89 -21.70
C VAL A 96 -24.75 24.34 -20.60
N ASP A 97 -25.55 23.33 -20.95
CA ASP A 97 -26.49 22.70 -20.02
C ASP A 97 -25.77 22.02 -18.86
N THR A 98 -26.32 22.15 -17.66
CA THR A 98 -25.78 21.57 -16.41
C THR A 98 -25.59 20.04 -16.53
N LYS A 99 -26.52 19.33 -17.22
CA LYS A 99 -26.41 17.89 -17.47
C LYS A 99 -25.14 17.51 -18.22
N VAL A 100 -24.73 18.33 -19.20
CA VAL A 100 -23.50 18.10 -19.96
C VAL A 100 -22.27 18.27 -19.06
N LEU A 101 -22.26 19.32 -18.24
CA LEU A 101 -21.18 19.59 -17.29
C LEU A 101 -21.06 18.51 -16.23
N GLU A 102 -22.17 18.05 -15.66
CA GLU A 102 -22.23 16.94 -14.71
C GLU A 102 -21.71 15.64 -15.36
N HIS A 103 -22.10 15.36 -16.61
CA HIS A 103 -21.60 14.19 -17.32
C HIS A 103 -20.08 14.24 -17.51
N ILE A 104 -19.53 15.37 -17.94
CA ILE A 104 -18.09 15.57 -18.08
C ILE A 104 -17.35 15.32 -16.77
N GLN A 105 -17.89 15.86 -15.65
CA GLN A 105 -17.28 15.65 -14.34
C GLN A 105 -17.37 14.19 -13.90
N ALA A 106 -18.51 13.54 -14.07
CA ALA A 106 -18.68 12.13 -13.71
C ALA A 106 -17.71 11.20 -14.48
N VAL A 107 -17.52 11.46 -15.78
CA VAL A 107 -16.56 10.71 -16.61
C VAL A 107 -15.14 10.94 -16.13
N HIS A 108 -14.77 12.18 -15.80
CA HIS A 108 -13.44 12.49 -15.28
C HIS A 108 -13.20 11.81 -13.92
N GLU A 109 -14.14 11.91 -12.99
CA GLU A 109 -14.04 11.24 -11.70
C GLU A 109 -13.93 9.72 -11.82
N GLN A 110 -14.67 9.12 -12.78
CA GLN A 110 -14.55 7.69 -13.03
C GLN A 110 -13.17 7.34 -13.56
N ALA A 111 -12.66 8.09 -14.54
CA ALA A 111 -11.32 7.88 -15.09
C ALA A 111 -10.22 8.01 -14.01
N VAL A 112 -10.37 8.95 -13.09
CA VAL A 112 -9.47 9.11 -11.94
C VAL A 112 -9.55 7.88 -11.02
N ARG A 113 -10.75 7.43 -10.67
CA ARG A 113 -10.92 6.22 -9.84
C ARG A 113 -10.29 4.98 -10.49
N ASP A 114 -10.50 4.80 -11.78
CA ASP A 114 -9.98 3.66 -12.52
C ASP A 114 -8.44 3.68 -12.59
N SER A 115 -7.84 4.85 -12.85
CA SER A 115 -6.38 5.01 -12.87
C SER A 115 -5.73 4.71 -11.51
N PHE A 116 -6.35 5.13 -10.40
CA PHE A 116 -5.88 4.79 -9.07
C PHE A 116 -6.05 3.30 -8.76
N ALA A 117 -7.17 2.69 -9.17
CA ALA A 117 -7.40 1.26 -8.99
C ALA A 117 -6.36 0.42 -9.73
N GLU A 118 -6.02 0.78 -10.96
CA GLU A 118 -4.96 0.13 -11.73
C GLU A 118 -3.59 0.24 -11.05
N GLU A 119 -3.24 1.42 -10.54
CA GLU A 119 -1.97 1.61 -9.84
C GLU A 119 -1.89 0.82 -8.54
N ILE A 120 -2.98 0.75 -7.78
CA ILE A 120 -3.07 -0.08 -6.56
C ILE A 120 -2.85 -1.55 -6.91
N GLN A 121 -3.55 -2.07 -7.93
CA GLN A 121 -3.39 -3.46 -8.38
C GLN A 121 -1.96 -3.76 -8.84
N LYS A 122 -1.32 -2.83 -9.54
CA LYS A 122 0.06 -2.96 -9.97
C LYS A 122 1.01 -3.08 -8.78
N ARG A 123 0.86 -2.20 -7.79
CA ARG A 123 1.67 -2.21 -6.55
C ARG A 123 1.45 -3.48 -5.73
N GLU A 124 0.23 -3.99 -5.67
CA GLU A 124 -0.06 -5.25 -4.98
C GLU A 124 0.63 -6.43 -5.67
N LYS A 125 0.57 -6.50 -7.00
CA LYS A 125 1.27 -7.53 -7.79
C LYS A 125 2.79 -7.46 -7.57
N GLU A 126 3.37 -6.27 -7.59
CA GLU A 126 4.81 -6.06 -7.35
C GLU A 126 5.21 -6.54 -5.94
N LYS A 127 4.42 -6.21 -4.91
CA LYS A 127 4.65 -6.69 -3.54
C LYS A 127 4.55 -8.20 -3.41
N LEU A 128 3.58 -8.83 -4.06
CA LEU A 128 3.45 -10.29 -4.07
C LEU A 128 4.66 -10.96 -4.72
N LEU A 129 5.12 -10.45 -5.87
CA LEU A 129 6.31 -10.96 -6.55
C LEU A 129 7.58 -10.80 -5.70
N GLU A 130 7.71 -9.67 -5.00
CA GLU A 130 8.82 -9.44 -4.08
C GLU A 130 8.80 -10.43 -2.90
N GLN A 131 7.64 -10.63 -2.29
CA GLN A 131 7.46 -11.61 -1.22
C GLN A 131 7.78 -13.03 -1.67
N GLU A 132 7.36 -13.42 -2.88
CA GLU A 132 7.69 -14.73 -3.44
C GLU A 132 9.19 -14.88 -3.69
N LYS A 133 9.86 -13.84 -4.20
CA LYS A 133 11.34 -13.84 -4.37
C LYS A 133 12.03 -14.02 -3.03
N LEU A 134 11.63 -13.25 -2.00
CA LEU A 134 12.18 -13.38 -0.66
C LEU A 134 11.95 -14.78 -0.09
N LYS A 135 10.75 -15.34 -0.22
CA LYS A 135 10.46 -16.72 0.23
C LYS A 135 11.37 -17.74 -0.46
N ARG A 136 11.57 -17.63 -1.78
CA ARG A 136 12.48 -18.51 -2.54
C ARG A 136 13.92 -18.36 -2.08
N GLU A 137 14.38 -17.12 -1.85
CA GLU A 137 15.74 -16.87 -1.33
C GLU A 137 15.95 -17.48 0.05
N TYR A 138 14.97 -17.32 0.95
CA TYR A 138 15.01 -17.96 2.28
C TYR A 138 15.03 -19.48 2.16
N GLN A 139 14.21 -20.08 1.31
CA GLN A 139 14.21 -21.53 1.09
C GLN A 139 15.52 -22.06 0.52
N MET A 140 16.18 -21.31 -0.39
CA MET A 140 17.48 -21.69 -0.92
C MET A 140 18.62 -21.49 0.08
N ARG A 141 18.55 -20.45 0.91
CA ARG A 141 19.60 -20.13 1.88
C ARG A 141 19.56 -21.03 3.11
N TYR A 142 18.37 -21.49 3.48
CA TYR A 142 18.15 -22.42 4.57
C TYR A 142 17.47 -23.67 4.02
N PRO A 143 18.24 -24.65 3.50
CA PRO A 143 17.65 -25.92 3.13
C PRO A 143 16.92 -26.46 4.34
N TYR A 144 15.65 -26.79 4.14
CA TYR A 144 14.66 -27.23 5.11
C TYR A 144 15.29 -27.95 6.32
N TYR A 145 15.42 -27.23 7.43
CA TYR A 145 15.77 -27.81 8.70
C TYR A 145 14.49 -28.42 9.25
N ASP A 146 14.30 -29.73 9.02
CA ASP A 146 13.23 -30.46 9.64
C ASP A 146 13.58 -30.66 11.12
N PRO A 147 12.91 -29.96 12.06
CA PRO A 147 13.20 -30.08 13.48
C PRO A 147 12.86 -31.47 14.02
N PHE A 148 12.11 -32.28 13.28
CA PHE A 148 11.69 -33.61 13.67
C PHE A 148 12.61 -34.72 13.14
N TRP A 149 13.28 -34.54 11.99
CA TRP A 149 14.21 -35.48 11.36
C TRP A 149 15.65 -34.95 11.30
N GLY A 150 16.01 -34.08 12.24
CA GLY A 150 17.29 -33.40 12.30
C GLY A 150 18.50 -34.31 12.15
N TYR A 151 19.42 -33.81 11.38
CA TYR A 151 20.78 -34.15 11.00
C TYR A 151 20.93 -34.84 9.66
N PRO A 152 21.74 -34.24 8.76
CA PRO A 152 22.27 -34.94 7.61
C PRO A 152 23.08 -36.13 8.10
N ARG A 153 22.80 -37.29 7.53
CA ARG A 153 23.37 -38.61 7.84
C ARG A 153 24.86 -38.70 7.48
N TRP A 154 25.69 -37.93 8.17
CA TRP A 154 27.14 -38.04 8.12
C TRP A 154 27.66 -38.21 9.55
N GLY A 155 27.70 -39.42 9.98
CA GLY A 155 28.73 -40.04 10.79
C GLY A 155 29.11 -39.47 12.16
N TYR A 156 28.22 -38.85 12.94
CA TYR A 156 28.47 -38.51 14.34
C TYR A 156 27.64 -39.38 15.29
N PRO A 157 28.22 -39.95 16.37
CA PRO A 157 27.53 -40.80 17.32
C PRO A 157 26.49 -39.94 18.09
N ARG A 158 25.27 -40.45 18.18
CA ARG A 158 24.16 -39.82 18.93
C ARG A 158 24.50 -39.75 20.43
N PRO A 159 24.44 -38.57 21.06
CA PRO A 159 24.34 -38.55 22.50
C PRO A 159 22.91 -39.03 22.85
N TYR A 160 22.81 -40.06 23.70
CA TYR A 160 21.55 -40.51 24.27
C TYR A 160 21.02 -39.45 25.22
N PHE A 161 20.08 -38.65 24.75
CA PHE A 161 19.28 -37.79 25.63
C PHE A 161 18.11 -38.63 26.18
N TYR A 162 18.26 -39.08 27.40
CA TYR A 162 17.14 -39.57 28.21
C TYR A 162 16.37 -38.35 28.70
N GLY A 163 15.31 -37.92 27.96
CA GLY A 163 14.34 -36.94 28.40
C GLY A 163 13.17 -37.62 29.06
N PRO A 164 12.69 -37.16 30.24
CA PRO A 164 11.48 -37.70 30.89
C PRO A 164 10.27 -37.37 30.00
N GLY A 165 9.53 -38.44 29.60
CA GLY A 165 8.34 -38.35 28.79
C GLY A 165 7.24 -37.54 29.49
N MET A 166 6.80 -36.44 28.90
CA MET A 166 5.55 -35.79 29.26
C MET A 166 4.40 -36.48 28.57
N TYR A 167 3.65 -37.26 29.31
CA TYR A 167 2.37 -37.81 28.88
C TYR A 167 1.31 -36.72 29.01
N TYR A 168 0.89 -36.11 27.88
CA TYR A 168 -0.36 -35.36 27.85
C TYR A 168 -1.54 -36.33 27.76
N ARG A 169 -2.21 -36.51 28.90
CA ARG A 169 -3.46 -37.26 29.01
C ARG A 169 -4.62 -36.32 28.68
N PHE A 170 -5.16 -36.43 27.45
CA PHE A 170 -6.46 -35.86 27.13
C PHE A 170 -7.53 -36.68 27.84
N GLY A 171 -8.22 -36.08 28.81
CA GLY A 171 -9.46 -36.61 29.40
C GLY A 171 -10.66 -35.98 28.67
N PHE A 172 -11.60 -36.80 28.34
CA PHE A 172 -12.94 -36.39 27.88
C PHE A 172 -13.75 -35.85 29.06
#